data_6be7a74d0c373abb23b7304606da4416
#
_entry.id   6be7a74d0c373abb23b7304606da4416
#
_cell.length_a   1.000
_cell.length_b   1.000
_cell.length_c   1.000
_cell.angle_alpha   90.00
_cell.angle_beta   90.00
_cell.angle_gamma   90.00
#
_symmetry.space_group_name_H-M   'P 1'
#
loop_
_entity.id
_entity.type
_entity.pdbx_description
1 polymer ?
#
loop_
_entity_poly.entity_id
_entity_poly.type
_entity_poly.pdbx_seq_one_letter_code
_entity_poly.pdbx_strand_id
1 'polypeptide(L)'
;MGASASPHRFVSPLSAVLLALAACGDPPTGPSGRVEEITELPRGLSATEIQVIDASNRFAFDLLKTASRPDSSLFLSPLSASMALGMTMNGAAGETWDQMREALGFGSLSEAEINASYQSLLELLVGLDPSVETAIANSVWSRQGFPVLTAFLDAVRESFDAEVAELDFANPDASARINGWVDDATRGRIEDIVPEVIPADVVMYLINAIYFKGTWTFQFDRSDTTNEPFHLSNGSTQTVPLMTLQGDLPYRADDRSQAVDLPYGGRAFSMTVLLPRDGVSVDDLVSSLDAERWAEIADGFHETEVELFLPRFRMAYERTLNDDLKALGMTHAFDERADFSRLSTNGGLSISAVKQKSWVDVNEEGTEAAAATVVEIIETSLPQIPVVRVDRPFLFVIRERLSGTILFVGKIVAPPGA
;
A
#
# COMPACT_ATOMS: atom_id res chain seq x y z
N MET A 1 33.91 17.37 -91.31
CA MET A 1 34.76 18.52 -91.48
C MET A 1 35.07 19.11 -90.12
N GLY A 2 36.27 19.02 -89.72
CA GLY A 2 37.09 19.86 -88.95
C GLY A 2 37.51 19.35 -87.58
N ALA A 3 38.67 18.72 -87.61
CA ALA A 3 39.47 18.30 -86.44
C ALA A 3 40.11 19.52 -85.75
N SER A 4 40.47 19.42 -84.50
CA SER A 4 41.69 19.94 -83.89
C SER A 4 41.79 19.52 -82.41
N ALA A 5 42.60 18.59 -82.10
CA ALA A 5 43.92 18.44 -81.50
C ALA A 5 44.15 19.12 -80.12
N SER A 6 44.61 18.25 -79.24
CA SER A 6 45.14 18.39 -77.85
C SER A 6 46.19 19.50 -77.64
N PRO A 7 46.63 19.78 -76.41
CA PRO A 7 47.60 18.92 -75.75
C PRO A 7 47.48 18.77 -74.19
N HIS A 8 48.11 17.72 -73.73
CA HIS A 8 48.43 17.29 -72.41
C HIS A 8 49.14 18.31 -71.50
N ARG A 9 48.79 18.33 -70.24
CA ARG A 9 49.70 18.64 -69.15
C ARG A 9 49.54 17.66 -67.99
N PHE A 10 50.59 16.95 -67.67
CA PHE A 10 50.82 16.13 -66.51
C PHE A 10 50.82 17.00 -65.23
N VAL A 11 50.13 16.61 -64.21
CA VAL A 11 50.35 17.01 -62.80
C VAL A 11 50.23 15.79 -61.90
N SER A 12 51.23 15.50 -61.14
CA SER A 12 51.45 14.37 -60.24
C SER A 12 50.41 14.32 -59.09
N PRO A 13 50.09 13.14 -58.56
CA PRO A 13 49.20 13.02 -57.44
C PRO A 13 49.96 13.27 -56.14
N LEU A 14 49.42 14.21 -55.34
CA LEU A 14 49.75 14.39 -53.94
C LEU A 14 48.98 13.32 -53.15
N SER A 15 49.68 12.40 -52.50
CA SER A 15 49.10 11.40 -51.57
C SER A 15 48.63 12.10 -50.33
N ALA A 16 47.27 12.20 -50.17
CA ALA A 16 46.64 12.57 -48.91
C ALA A 16 46.51 11.32 -48.05
N VAL A 17 47.27 11.23 -46.98
CA VAL A 17 47.13 10.25 -45.92
C VAL A 17 45.91 10.66 -45.10
N LEU A 18 44.81 9.94 -45.28
CA LEU A 18 43.66 10.03 -44.36
C LEU A 18 44.02 9.29 -43.07
N LEU A 19 44.27 10.01 -41.98
CA LEU A 19 44.22 9.48 -40.63
C LEU A 19 42.73 9.17 -40.31
N ALA A 20 42.39 7.89 -40.30
CA ALA A 20 41.15 7.42 -39.71
C ALA A 20 41.29 7.55 -38.19
N LEU A 21 40.70 8.58 -37.60
CA LEU A 21 40.38 8.63 -36.17
C LEU A 21 39.32 7.56 -35.90
N ALA A 22 39.74 6.43 -35.31
CA ALA A 22 38.82 5.50 -34.69
C ALA A 22 38.16 6.23 -33.52
N ALA A 23 36.93 6.71 -33.71
CA ALA A 23 36.07 7.06 -32.63
C ALA A 23 35.75 5.75 -31.88
N CYS A 24 36.35 5.57 -30.69
CA CYS A 24 35.80 4.65 -29.69
C CYS A 24 34.41 5.16 -29.40
N GLY A 25 33.40 4.58 -30.04
CA GLY A 25 32.02 4.69 -29.60
C GLY A 25 31.93 3.96 -28.27
N ASP A 26 31.55 4.69 -27.24
CA ASP A 26 31.10 4.10 -26.00
C ASP A 26 30.01 3.08 -26.33
N PRO A 27 30.00 1.87 -25.69
CA PRO A 27 28.91 0.96 -25.85
C PRO A 27 27.64 1.71 -25.45
N PRO A 28 26.50 1.45 -26.10
CA PRO A 28 25.23 2.05 -25.68
C PRO A 28 25.00 1.64 -24.25
N THR A 29 25.13 2.59 -23.33
CA THR A 29 24.59 2.49 -21.98
C THR A 29 23.09 2.31 -22.16
N GLY A 30 22.60 1.08 -21.97
CA GLY A 30 21.17 0.82 -21.80
C GLY A 30 20.64 1.73 -20.69
N PRO A 31 19.33 1.98 -20.61
CA PRO A 31 18.76 2.85 -19.63
C PRO A 31 18.89 2.23 -18.24
N SER A 32 20.06 2.35 -17.61
CA SER A 32 20.17 2.33 -16.16
C SER A 32 19.69 3.71 -15.67
N GLY A 33 18.42 3.96 -15.84
CA GLY A 33 17.77 5.09 -15.20
C GLY A 33 17.80 4.85 -13.71
N ARG A 34 18.78 5.47 -13.04
CA ARG A 34 18.73 5.60 -11.58
C ARG A 34 17.41 6.29 -11.28
N VAL A 35 16.48 5.60 -10.60
CA VAL A 35 15.22 6.20 -10.20
C VAL A 35 15.58 7.41 -9.34
N GLU A 36 15.06 8.59 -9.70
CA GLU A 36 15.34 9.82 -8.96
C GLU A 36 14.70 9.70 -7.55
N GLU A 37 15.47 10.05 -6.53
CA GLU A 37 14.97 10.01 -5.16
C GLU A 37 13.98 11.15 -4.93
N ILE A 38 12.81 10.80 -4.42
CA ILE A 38 11.74 11.73 -4.06
C ILE A 38 11.91 12.09 -2.58
N THR A 39 12.36 13.31 -2.33
CA THR A 39 12.71 13.81 -0.98
C THR A 39 11.67 14.77 -0.40
N GLU A 40 10.71 15.23 -1.21
CA GLU A 40 9.67 16.17 -0.78
C GLU A 40 8.35 15.90 -1.51
N LEU A 41 7.26 16.25 -0.87
CA LEU A 41 5.94 16.20 -1.50
C LEU A 41 5.82 17.27 -2.59
N PRO A 42 5.02 17.04 -3.64
CA PRO A 42 4.81 18.01 -4.73
C PRO A 42 4.14 19.32 -4.22
N ARG A 43 3.58 19.30 -3.02
CA ARG A 43 2.97 20.43 -2.32
C ARG A 43 3.01 20.21 -0.81
N GLY A 44 2.89 21.28 -0.04
CA GLY A 44 2.69 21.19 1.42
C GLY A 44 1.32 20.59 1.76
N LEU A 45 1.24 19.95 2.93
CA LEU A 45 -0.01 19.49 3.52
C LEU A 45 -0.70 20.63 4.27
N SER A 46 -2.03 20.69 4.18
CA SER A 46 -2.83 21.57 5.03
C SER A 46 -2.91 21.03 6.46
N ALA A 47 -3.29 21.86 7.41
CA ALA A 47 -3.47 21.43 8.80
C ALA A 47 -4.56 20.35 8.95
N THR A 48 -5.63 20.40 8.12
CA THR A 48 -6.69 19.40 8.12
C THR A 48 -6.26 18.09 7.52
N GLU A 49 -5.44 18.10 6.46
CA GLU A 49 -4.84 16.88 5.90
C GLU A 49 -3.95 16.17 6.92
N ILE A 50 -3.10 16.92 7.64
CA ILE A 50 -2.26 16.35 8.70
C ILE A 50 -3.15 15.70 9.78
N GLN A 51 -4.24 16.36 10.20
CA GLN A 51 -5.16 15.80 11.18
C GLN A 51 -5.85 14.52 10.68
N VAL A 52 -6.24 14.45 9.40
CA VAL A 52 -6.85 13.26 8.81
C VAL A 52 -5.81 12.13 8.68
N ILE A 53 -4.56 12.42 8.32
CA ILE A 53 -3.47 11.44 8.30
C ILE A 53 -3.22 10.89 9.70
N ASP A 54 -3.10 11.75 10.71
CA ASP A 54 -2.90 11.35 12.09
C ASP A 54 -4.07 10.51 12.63
N ALA A 55 -5.31 10.86 12.25
CA ALA A 55 -6.51 10.11 12.59
C ALA A 55 -6.49 8.73 11.94
N SER A 56 -6.19 8.66 10.64
CA SER A 56 -6.08 7.41 9.89
C SER A 56 -4.98 6.50 10.45
N ASN A 57 -3.84 7.06 10.84
CA ASN A 57 -2.75 6.30 11.43
C ASN A 57 -3.10 5.78 12.85
N ARG A 58 -3.81 6.56 13.68
CA ARG A 58 -4.37 6.07 14.94
C ARG A 58 -5.35 4.92 14.71
N PHE A 59 -6.31 5.12 13.82
CA PHE A 59 -7.27 4.08 13.43
C PHE A 59 -6.56 2.81 12.93
N ALA A 60 -5.44 2.95 12.21
CA ALA A 60 -4.66 1.81 11.72
C ALA A 60 -4.19 0.90 12.86
N PHE A 61 -3.63 1.47 13.92
CA PHE A 61 -3.13 0.70 15.05
C PHE A 61 -4.26 0.20 15.97
N ASP A 62 -5.32 0.97 16.14
CA ASP A 62 -6.49 0.54 16.90
C ASP A 62 -7.20 -0.63 16.20
N LEU A 63 -7.34 -0.56 14.87
CA LEU A 63 -7.88 -1.66 14.07
C LEU A 63 -6.95 -2.89 14.11
N LEU A 64 -5.62 -2.69 14.03
CA LEU A 64 -4.64 -3.77 14.17
C LEU A 64 -4.81 -4.49 15.51
N LYS A 65 -4.95 -3.75 16.61
CA LYS A 65 -5.15 -4.33 17.96
C LYS A 65 -6.45 -5.11 18.06
N THR A 66 -7.57 -4.53 17.61
CA THR A 66 -8.89 -5.19 17.70
C THR A 66 -8.99 -6.40 16.78
N ALA A 67 -8.36 -6.35 15.60
CA ALA A 67 -8.38 -7.43 14.62
C ALA A 67 -7.38 -8.55 14.95
N SER A 68 -6.31 -8.26 15.69
CA SER A 68 -5.27 -9.25 16.00
C SER A 68 -5.82 -10.40 16.84
N ARG A 69 -5.41 -11.62 16.48
CA ARG A 69 -5.67 -12.84 17.26
C ARG A 69 -4.35 -13.56 17.45
N PRO A 70 -4.09 -14.19 18.62
CA PRO A 70 -2.93 -15.03 18.81
C PRO A 70 -2.82 -16.06 17.68
N ASP A 71 -1.59 -16.35 17.25
CA ASP A 71 -1.28 -17.37 16.25
C ASP A 71 -1.98 -17.22 14.88
N SER A 72 -2.47 -16.02 14.56
CA SER A 72 -3.09 -15.72 13.27
C SER A 72 -2.40 -14.57 12.57
N SER A 73 -1.99 -14.81 11.33
CA SER A 73 -1.54 -13.74 10.43
C SER A 73 -2.73 -12.87 10.03
N LEU A 74 -2.47 -11.58 9.82
CA LEU A 74 -3.45 -10.64 9.28
C LEU A 74 -2.76 -9.65 8.35
N PHE A 75 -3.55 -9.10 7.41
CA PHE A 75 -3.11 -8.05 6.51
C PHE A 75 -4.28 -7.11 6.22
N LEU A 76 -4.20 -5.89 6.68
CA LEU A 76 -5.25 -4.89 6.62
C LEU A 76 -4.76 -3.66 5.83
N SER A 77 -5.70 -3.00 5.15
CA SER A 77 -5.53 -1.64 4.64
C SER A 77 -6.40 -0.68 5.46
N PRO A 78 -5.87 -0.08 6.51
CA PRO A 78 -6.62 0.86 7.33
C PRO A 78 -7.06 2.10 6.56
N LEU A 79 -6.22 2.60 5.63
CA LEU A 79 -6.58 3.73 4.77
C LEU A 79 -7.82 3.41 3.93
N SER A 80 -7.87 2.22 3.30
CA SER A 80 -9.04 1.76 2.55
C SER A 80 -10.30 1.70 3.41
N ALA A 81 -10.21 1.10 4.61
CA ALA A 81 -11.33 1.02 5.54
C ALA A 81 -11.80 2.41 5.99
N SER A 82 -10.86 3.29 6.33
CA SER A 82 -11.15 4.67 6.75
C SER A 82 -11.82 5.48 5.64
N MET A 83 -11.40 5.33 4.38
CA MET A 83 -12.03 5.99 3.22
C MET A 83 -13.45 5.47 2.96
N ALA A 84 -13.65 4.14 2.96
CA ALA A 84 -14.98 3.55 2.78
C ALA A 84 -15.97 3.99 3.87
N LEU A 85 -15.50 4.05 5.12
CA LEU A 85 -16.30 4.54 6.24
C LEU A 85 -16.52 6.06 6.16
N GLY A 86 -15.53 6.83 5.70
CA GLY A 86 -15.66 8.26 5.41
C GLY A 86 -16.72 8.55 4.36
N MET A 87 -16.78 7.77 3.27
CA MET A 87 -17.87 7.84 2.30
C MET A 87 -19.22 7.57 2.97
N THR A 88 -19.29 6.50 3.78
CA THR A 88 -20.53 6.10 4.49
C THR A 88 -21.00 7.19 5.44
N MET A 89 -20.10 7.89 6.11
CA MET A 89 -20.40 9.00 7.03
C MET A 89 -21.21 10.13 6.37
N ASN A 90 -21.02 10.39 5.07
CA ASN A 90 -21.81 11.38 4.35
C ASN A 90 -23.31 11.06 4.33
N GLY A 91 -23.69 9.80 4.51
CA GLY A 91 -25.06 9.34 4.64
C GLY A 91 -25.58 9.28 6.07
N ALA A 92 -24.69 9.36 7.06
CA ALA A 92 -25.02 9.25 8.49
C ALA A 92 -25.44 10.58 9.10
N ALA A 93 -26.25 10.51 10.19
CA ALA A 93 -26.66 11.68 10.98
C ALA A 93 -26.63 11.36 12.48
N GLY A 94 -26.72 12.41 13.31
CA GLY A 94 -26.83 12.30 14.76
C GLY A 94 -25.74 11.43 15.39
N GLU A 95 -26.15 10.60 16.36
CA GLU A 95 -25.24 9.72 17.11
C GLU A 95 -24.49 8.72 16.21
N THR A 96 -25.09 8.27 15.11
CA THR A 96 -24.40 7.39 14.14
C THR A 96 -23.22 8.09 13.53
N TRP A 97 -23.38 9.32 13.07
CA TRP A 97 -22.29 10.14 12.52
C TRP A 97 -21.23 10.44 13.58
N ASP A 98 -21.64 10.77 14.81
CA ASP A 98 -20.71 11.09 15.90
C ASP A 98 -19.84 9.89 16.28
N GLN A 99 -20.42 8.68 16.41
CA GLN A 99 -19.68 7.45 16.70
C GLN A 99 -18.72 7.05 15.56
N MET A 100 -19.13 7.22 14.31
CA MET A 100 -18.27 6.97 13.17
C MET A 100 -17.09 7.93 13.16
N ARG A 101 -17.33 9.23 13.38
CA ARG A 101 -16.30 10.27 13.47
C ARG A 101 -15.30 9.98 14.59
N GLU A 102 -15.79 9.57 15.77
CA GLU A 102 -14.94 9.26 16.93
C GLU A 102 -14.12 8.00 16.69
N ALA A 103 -14.72 6.92 16.20
CA ALA A 103 -14.03 5.67 15.91
C ALA A 103 -12.94 5.83 14.84
N LEU A 104 -13.12 6.73 13.87
CA LEU A 104 -12.13 7.08 12.85
C LEU A 104 -11.12 8.14 13.33
N GLY A 105 -11.28 8.66 14.54
CA GLY A 105 -10.33 9.59 15.16
C GLY A 105 -10.34 11.01 14.61
N PHE A 106 -11.39 11.44 13.88
CA PHE A 106 -11.44 12.76 13.23
C PHE A 106 -11.65 13.94 14.20
N GLY A 107 -11.88 13.67 15.48
CA GLY A 107 -11.97 14.72 16.50
C GLY A 107 -13.05 15.76 16.20
N SER A 108 -12.65 17.03 16.09
CA SER A 108 -13.56 18.15 15.81
C SER A 108 -13.69 18.51 14.33
N LEU A 109 -13.07 17.76 13.42
CA LEU A 109 -13.17 18.04 11.99
C LEU A 109 -14.63 17.95 11.51
N SER A 110 -15.02 18.92 10.70
CA SER A 110 -16.29 18.91 9.99
C SER A 110 -16.25 17.92 8.83
N GLU A 111 -17.41 17.46 8.39
CA GLU A 111 -17.55 16.59 7.21
C GLU A 111 -16.87 17.19 5.97
N ALA A 112 -17.04 18.48 5.73
CA ALA A 112 -16.42 19.17 4.60
C ALA A 112 -14.88 19.14 4.66
N GLU A 113 -14.29 19.29 5.85
CA GLU A 113 -12.84 19.20 6.07
C GLU A 113 -12.33 17.76 5.85
N ILE A 114 -13.06 16.75 6.36
CA ILE A 114 -12.75 15.33 6.15
C ILE A 114 -12.78 15.00 4.66
N ASN A 115 -13.85 15.36 3.98
CA ASN A 115 -14.05 15.09 2.56
C ASN A 115 -12.97 15.76 1.69
N ALA A 116 -12.69 17.05 1.93
CA ALA A 116 -11.66 17.79 1.19
C ALA A 116 -10.27 17.18 1.43
N SER A 117 -9.99 16.72 2.66
CA SER A 117 -8.71 16.08 2.98
C SER A 117 -8.55 14.74 2.30
N TYR A 118 -9.60 13.90 2.23
CA TYR A 118 -9.54 12.64 1.49
C TYR A 118 -9.36 12.84 -0.01
N GLN A 119 -10.10 13.78 -0.62
CA GLN A 119 -9.89 14.14 -2.02
C GLN A 119 -8.44 14.51 -2.30
N SER A 120 -7.90 15.39 -1.49
CA SER A 120 -6.54 15.90 -1.62
C SER A 120 -5.47 14.83 -1.38
N LEU A 121 -5.72 13.87 -0.46
CA LEU A 121 -4.84 12.72 -0.22
C LEU A 121 -4.87 11.71 -1.37
N LEU A 122 -6.04 11.45 -1.96
CA LEU A 122 -6.16 10.61 -3.15
C LEU A 122 -5.30 11.17 -4.30
N GLU A 123 -5.45 12.47 -4.58
CA GLU A 123 -4.66 13.16 -5.61
C GLU A 123 -3.15 13.12 -5.31
N LEU A 124 -2.76 13.20 -4.03
CA LEU A 124 -1.37 13.18 -3.61
C LEU A 124 -0.74 11.80 -3.75
N LEU A 125 -1.41 10.75 -3.30
CA LEU A 125 -0.84 9.39 -3.23
C LEU A 125 -0.77 8.72 -4.59
N VAL A 126 -1.75 8.99 -5.46
CA VAL A 126 -1.78 8.41 -6.82
C VAL A 126 -0.79 9.15 -7.71
N GLY A 127 0.21 8.42 -8.19
CA GLY A 127 1.24 8.96 -9.11
C GLY A 127 2.36 9.75 -8.43
N LEU A 128 2.45 9.76 -7.09
CA LEU A 128 3.55 10.41 -6.36
C LEU A 128 4.92 9.85 -6.75
N ASP A 129 5.02 8.54 -6.90
CA ASP A 129 6.23 7.86 -7.36
C ASP A 129 5.92 7.10 -8.65
N PRO A 130 6.47 7.53 -9.81
CA PRO A 130 6.22 6.85 -11.09
C PRO A 130 6.72 5.40 -11.17
N SER A 131 7.60 4.99 -10.25
CA SER A 131 8.12 3.61 -10.15
C SER A 131 7.28 2.72 -9.23
N VAL A 132 6.23 3.28 -8.62
CA VAL A 132 5.28 2.58 -7.74
C VAL A 132 3.88 2.70 -8.32
N GLU A 133 3.23 1.58 -8.59
CA GLU A 133 1.83 1.55 -8.99
C GLU A 133 0.95 1.61 -7.74
N THR A 134 0.29 2.74 -7.53
CA THR A 134 -0.72 2.89 -6.48
C THR A 134 -2.05 3.22 -7.14
N ALA A 135 -3.09 2.45 -6.85
CA ALA A 135 -4.45 2.74 -7.25
C ALA A 135 -5.37 2.68 -6.02
N ILE A 136 -6.16 3.71 -5.85
CA ILE A 136 -7.20 3.78 -4.83
C ILE A 136 -8.50 4.11 -5.56
N ALA A 137 -9.46 3.19 -5.52
CA ALA A 137 -10.71 3.31 -6.26
C ALA A 137 -11.89 3.16 -5.31
N ASN A 138 -12.91 4.01 -5.49
CA ASN A 138 -14.11 4.04 -4.68
C ASN A 138 -15.34 3.77 -5.54
N SER A 139 -16.35 3.10 -4.98
CA SER A 139 -17.61 2.89 -5.67
C SER A 139 -18.81 2.79 -4.73
N VAL A 140 -19.96 3.20 -5.25
CA VAL A 140 -21.27 3.09 -4.61
C VAL A 140 -22.21 2.38 -5.58
N TRP A 141 -22.68 1.20 -5.19
CA TRP A 141 -23.61 0.39 -5.96
C TRP A 141 -24.93 0.33 -5.20
N SER A 142 -25.97 0.93 -5.73
CA SER A 142 -27.29 0.95 -5.11
C SER A 142 -28.27 -0.01 -5.81
N ARG A 143 -29.19 -0.59 -5.04
CA ARG A 143 -30.26 -1.42 -5.57
C ARG A 143 -31.22 -0.57 -6.41
N GLN A 144 -31.59 -1.06 -7.59
CA GLN A 144 -32.53 -0.41 -8.47
C GLN A 144 -33.86 -0.09 -7.81
N GLY A 145 -34.29 1.17 -7.93
CA GLY A 145 -35.52 1.68 -7.32
C GLY A 145 -35.41 2.01 -5.82
N PHE A 146 -34.23 1.87 -5.22
CA PHE A 146 -34.00 2.34 -3.85
C PHE A 146 -33.71 3.85 -3.86
N PRO A 147 -34.47 4.67 -3.09
CA PRO A 147 -34.31 6.12 -3.15
C PRO A 147 -33.07 6.58 -2.42
N VAL A 148 -32.00 6.87 -3.14
CA VAL A 148 -30.77 7.47 -2.62
C VAL A 148 -30.82 8.98 -2.81
N LEU A 149 -30.45 9.74 -1.79
CA LEU A 149 -30.41 11.20 -1.86
C LEU A 149 -29.29 11.68 -2.77
N THR A 150 -29.62 12.60 -3.69
CA THR A 150 -28.66 13.18 -4.64
C THR A 150 -27.49 13.82 -3.92
N ALA A 151 -27.71 14.53 -2.81
CA ALA A 151 -26.65 15.18 -2.04
C ALA A 151 -25.61 14.17 -1.52
N PHE A 152 -26.02 12.96 -1.13
CA PHE A 152 -25.07 11.89 -0.77
C PHE A 152 -24.26 11.41 -1.98
N LEU A 153 -24.93 11.16 -3.11
CA LEU A 153 -24.26 10.70 -4.33
C LEU A 153 -23.28 11.74 -4.87
N ASP A 154 -23.62 13.01 -4.78
CA ASP A 154 -22.74 14.11 -5.22
C ASP A 154 -21.52 14.20 -4.29
N ALA A 155 -21.70 14.14 -2.97
CA ALA A 155 -20.60 14.17 -2.01
C ALA A 155 -19.58 13.05 -2.24
N VAL A 156 -20.04 11.80 -2.50
CA VAL A 156 -19.11 10.67 -2.71
C VAL A 156 -18.42 10.74 -4.07
N ARG A 157 -19.07 11.26 -5.10
CA ARG A 157 -18.41 11.50 -6.41
C ARG A 157 -17.35 12.59 -6.33
N GLU A 158 -17.70 13.72 -5.72
CA GLU A 158 -16.81 14.89 -5.68
C GLU A 158 -15.61 14.69 -4.77
N SER A 159 -15.80 14.06 -3.61
CA SER A 159 -14.77 13.99 -2.58
C SER A 159 -13.97 12.68 -2.59
N PHE A 160 -14.51 11.61 -3.18
CA PHE A 160 -13.88 10.29 -3.17
C PHE A 160 -13.66 9.72 -4.58
N ASP A 161 -13.97 10.48 -5.63
CA ASP A 161 -13.91 10.03 -7.03
C ASP A 161 -14.64 8.69 -7.24
N ALA A 162 -15.79 8.53 -6.55
CA ALA A 162 -16.48 7.25 -6.50
C ALA A 162 -17.29 7.00 -7.79
N GLU A 163 -17.12 5.80 -8.38
CA GLU A 163 -18.07 5.29 -9.37
C GLU A 163 -19.41 5.04 -8.69
N VAL A 164 -20.49 5.61 -9.23
CA VAL A 164 -21.85 5.46 -8.68
C VAL A 164 -22.76 4.87 -9.72
N ALA A 165 -23.33 3.69 -9.42
CA ALA A 165 -24.30 3.03 -10.31
C ALA A 165 -25.46 2.39 -9.53
N GLU A 166 -26.63 2.35 -10.19
CA GLU A 166 -27.80 1.63 -9.76
C GLU A 166 -27.92 0.32 -10.53
N LEU A 167 -28.08 -0.80 -9.80
CA LEU A 167 -28.12 -2.15 -10.37
C LEU A 167 -29.34 -2.93 -9.85
N ASP A 168 -29.91 -3.78 -10.69
CA ASP A 168 -30.88 -4.78 -10.26
C ASP A 168 -30.16 -5.91 -9.50
N PHE A 169 -30.15 -5.82 -8.16
CA PHE A 169 -29.47 -6.82 -7.31
C PHE A 169 -30.15 -8.21 -7.32
N ALA A 170 -31.34 -8.35 -7.93
CA ALA A 170 -31.94 -9.66 -8.18
C ALA A 170 -31.36 -10.34 -9.43
N ASN A 171 -30.67 -9.58 -10.29
CA ASN A 171 -30.00 -10.11 -11.46
C ASN A 171 -28.58 -10.55 -11.09
N PRO A 172 -28.15 -11.81 -11.40
CA PRO A 172 -26.77 -12.28 -11.16
C PRO A 172 -25.69 -11.39 -11.81
N ASP A 173 -26.01 -10.71 -12.91
CA ASP A 173 -25.06 -9.78 -13.58
C ASP A 173 -24.63 -8.62 -12.67
N ALA A 174 -25.43 -8.25 -11.65
CA ALA A 174 -25.07 -7.21 -10.71
C ALA A 174 -23.84 -7.56 -9.88
N SER A 175 -23.80 -8.79 -9.35
CA SER A 175 -22.63 -9.29 -8.61
C SER A 175 -21.41 -9.38 -9.51
N ALA A 176 -21.56 -9.92 -10.73
CA ALA A 176 -20.46 -10.02 -11.69
C ALA A 176 -19.89 -8.64 -12.06
N ARG A 177 -20.75 -7.61 -12.21
CA ARG A 177 -20.31 -6.24 -12.50
C ARG A 177 -19.53 -5.62 -11.34
N ILE A 178 -20.02 -5.78 -10.10
CA ILE A 178 -19.33 -5.26 -8.90
C ILE A 178 -17.99 -5.94 -8.71
N ASN A 179 -17.95 -7.27 -8.81
CA ASN A 179 -16.72 -8.05 -8.65
C ASN A 179 -15.72 -7.75 -9.78
N GLY A 180 -16.20 -7.62 -11.05
CA GLY A 180 -15.35 -7.22 -12.17
C GLY A 180 -14.75 -5.83 -11.99
N TRP A 181 -15.49 -4.88 -11.41
CA TRP A 181 -14.94 -3.56 -11.11
C TRP A 181 -13.81 -3.63 -10.06
N VAL A 182 -13.98 -4.44 -9.01
CA VAL A 182 -12.93 -4.62 -7.99
C VAL A 182 -11.71 -5.35 -8.58
N ASP A 183 -11.93 -6.36 -9.40
CA ASP A 183 -10.89 -7.10 -10.11
C ASP A 183 -10.05 -6.15 -10.98
N ASP A 184 -10.69 -5.31 -11.79
CA ASP A 184 -10.03 -4.29 -12.61
C ASP A 184 -9.24 -3.28 -11.75
N ALA A 185 -9.87 -2.76 -10.69
CA ALA A 185 -9.24 -1.79 -9.78
C ALA A 185 -8.03 -2.36 -9.03
N THR A 186 -8.02 -3.67 -8.79
CA THR A 186 -6.93 -4.38 -8.08
C THR A 186 -6.04 -5.20 -9.00
N ARG A 187 -6.12 -4.98 -10.32
CA ARG A 187 -5.28 -5.67 -11.32
C ARG A 187 -5.37 -7.20 -11.23
N GLY A 188 -6.55 -7.75 -11.01
CA GLY A 188 -6.77 -9.20 -10.89
C GLY A 188 -6.34 -9.80 -9.55
N ARG A 189 -6.21 -8.98 -8.50
CA ARG A 189 -5.78 -9.46 -7.17
C ARG A 189 -6.93 -9.76 -6.22
N ILE A 190 -8.06 -9.10 -6.43
CA ILE A 190 -9.29 -9.32 -5.69
C ILE A 190 -10.41 -9.59 -6.68
N GLU A 191 -10.73 -10.86 -6.91
CA GLU A 191 -11.68 -11.28 -7.93
C GLU A 191 -13.14 -11.18 -7.44
N ASP A 192 -13.40 -11.31 -6.13
CA ASP A 192 -14.73 -11.30 -5.54
C ASP A 192 -14.78 -10.53 -4.22
N ILE A 193 -15.67 -9.56 -4.08
CA ILE A 193 -15.92 -8.80 -2.84
C ILE A 193 -17.37 -8.94 -2.38
N VAL A 194 -18.29 -9.15 -3.32
CA VAL A 194 -19.68 -9.40 -3.06
C VAL A 194 -20.07 -10.84 -3.44
N PRO A 195 -21.04 -11.47 -2.72
CA PRO A 195 -21.46 -12.83 -3.04
C PRO A 195 -22.13 -12.90 -4.41
N GLU A 196 -22.07 -14.07 -5.06
CA GLU A 196 -22.72 -14.35 -6.36
C GLU A 196 -24.23 -14.02 -6.31
N VAL A 197 -24.90 -14.33 -5.19
CA VAL A 197 -26.28 -13.96 -4.94
C VAL A 197 -26.31 -12.87 -3.88
N ILE A 198 -26.69 -11.66 -4.28
CA ILE A 198 -26.82 -10.52 -3.36
C ILE A 198 -28.08 -10.70 -2.50
N PRO A 199 -27.97 -10.69 -1.16
CA PRO A 199 -29.13 -10.80 -0.27
C PRO A 199 -30.20 -9.75 -0.54
N ALA A 200 -31.48 -10.14 -0.39
CA ALA A 200 -32.61 -9.28 -0.74
C ALA A 200 -32.73 -8.03 0.14
N ASP A 201 -32.20 -8.08 1.35
CA ASP A 201 -32.16 -6.99 2.32
C ASP A 201 -31.00 -5.99 2.10
N VAL A 202 -30.01 -6.34 1.29
CA VAL A 202 -28.93 -5.42 0.92
C VAL A 202 -29.45 -4.38 -0.07
N VAL A 203 -29.30 -3.11 0.28
CA VAL A 203 -29.75 -1.99 -0.56
C VAL A 203 -28.58 -1.24 -1.21
N MET A 204 -27.36 -1.37 -0.66
CA MET A 204 -26.20 -0.66 -1.17
C MET A 204 -24.90 -1.35 -0.78
N TYR A 205 -23.91 -1.26 -1.65
CA TYR A 205 -22.50 -1.50 -1.36
C TYR A 205 -21.70 -0.23 -1.54
N LEU A 206 -20.87 0.09 -0.53
CA LEU A 206 -19.82 1.10 -0.61
C LEU A 206 -18.49 0.37 -0.55
N ILE A 207 -17.68 0.50 -1.57
CA ILE A 207 -16.46 -0.27 -1.74
C ILE A 207 -15.29 0.70 -1.95
N ASN A 208 -14.22 0.52 -1.20
CA ASN A 208 -12.90 1.05 -1.53
C ASN A 208 -11.99 -0.12 -1.88
N ALA A 209 -11.30 -0.01 -2.98
CA ALA A 209 -10.28 -0.96 -3.41
C ALA A 209 -8.94 -0.24 -3.48
N ILE A 210 -7.92 -0.80 -2.85
CA ILE A 210 -6.56 -0.29 -2.90
C ILE A 210 -5.62 -1.35 -3.45
N TYR A 211 -4.84 -0.93 -4.43
CA TYR A 211 -3.78 -1.71 -5.04
C TYR A 211 -2.45 -1.01 -4.85
N PHE A 212 -1.44 -1.75 -4.47
CA PHE A 212 -0.07 -1.27 -4.32
C PHE A 212 0.90 -2.28 -4.91
N LYS A 213 1.79 -1.79 -5.77
CA LYS A 213 2.89 -2.55 -6.32
C LYS A 213 4.12 -1.65 -6.38
N GLY A 214 5.16 -2.03 -5.66
CA GLY A 214 6.42 -1.30 -5.60
C GLY A 214 7.61 -2.23 -5.84
N THR A 215 8.53 -1.82 -6.70
CA THR A 215 9.84 -2.44 -6.85
C THR A 215 10.74 -1.91 -5.73
N TRP A 216 11.51 -2.77 -5.05
CA TRP A 216 12.48 -2.30 -4.05
C TRP A 216 13.49 -1.33 -4.67
N THR A 217 13.84 -0.28 -3.96
CA THR A 217 14.98 0.58 -4.33
C THR A 217 16.28 -0.24 -4.33
N PHE A 218 16.39 -1.18 -3.37
CA PHE A 218 17.47 -2.15 -3.26
C PHE A 218 16.88 -3.54 -3.35
N GLN A 219 17.05 -4.21 -4.50
CA GLN A 219 16.49 -5.53 -4.75
C GLN A 219 17.34 -6.62 -4.09
N PHE A 220 16.69 -7.72 -3.72
CA PHE A 220 17.38 -8.93 -3.28
C PHE A 220 17.86 -9.72 -4.50
N ASP A 221 19.05 -10.35 -4.40
CA ASP A 221 19.49 -11.29 -5.44
C ASP A 221 18.77 -12.62 -5.26
N ARG A 222 18.08 -13.09 -6.30
CA ARG A 222 17.39 -14.38 -6.27
C ARG A 222 18.34 -15.56 -6.03
N SER A 223 19.62 -15.44 -6.40
CA SER A 223 20.60 -16.51 -6.16
C SER A 223 20.97 -16.66 -4.69
N ASP A 224 20.76 -15.61 -3.88
CA ASP A 224 21.06 -15.59 -2.45
C ASP A 224 19.84 -15.98 -1.58
N THR A 225 18.69 -16.22 -2.23
CA THR A 225 17.50 -16.74 -1.54
C THR A 225 17.68 -18.23 -1.22
N THR A 226 17.65 -18.57 0.05
CA THR A 226 17.82 -19.94 0.54
C THR A 226 16.62 -20.42 1.34
N ASN A 227 16.38 -21.73 1.32
CA ASN A 227 15.33 -22.34 2.14
C ASN A 227 15.80 -22.51 3.57
N GLU A 228 15.21 -21.78 4.51
CA GLU A 228 15.61 -21.68 5.90
C GLU A 228 14.44 -21.94 6.87
N PRO A 229 14.70 -22.36 8.11
CA PRO A 229 13.64 -22.53 9.09
C PRO A 229 13.09 -21.17 9.58
N PHE A 230 11.77 -21.04 9.57
CA PHE A 230 11.03 -19.97 10.25
C PHE A 230 10.40 -20.53 11.52
N HIS A 231 10.66 -19.90 12.65
CA HIS A 231 10.27 -20.36 13.99
C HIS A 231 8.87 -19.84 14.35
N LEU A 232 7.89 -20.75 14.45
CA LEU A 232 6.52 -20.40 14.81
C LEU A 232 6.36 -20.18 16.32
N SER A 233 5.34 -19.43 16.74
CA SER A 233 5.03 -19.14 18.16
C SER A 233 4.82 -20.42 19.00
N ASN A 234 4.38 -21.52 18.39
CA ASN A 234 4.17 -22.80 19.07
C ASN A 234 5.44 -23.65 19.23
N GLY A 235 6.62 -23.12 18.83
CA GLY A 235 7.91 -23.80 18.90
C GLY A 235 8.21 -24.75 17.74
N SER A 236 7.30 -24.93 16.78
CA SER A 236 7.59 -25.67 15.54
C SER A 236 8.29 -24.76 14.51
N THR A 237 8.79 -25.37 13.43
CA THR A 237 9.42 -24.64 12.33
C THR A 237 8.72 -24.92 11.02
N GLN A 238 8.72 -23.91 10.15
CA GLN A 238 8.30 -24.01 8.75
C GLN A 238 9.49 -23.63 7.88
N THR A 239 9.77 -24.40 6.82
CA THR A 239 10.79 -24.03 5.83
C THR A 239 10.23 -22.96 4.90
N VAL A 240 10.93 -21.83 4.77
CA VAL A 240 10.55 -20.72 3.91
C VAL A 240 11.73 -20.26 3.04
N PRO A 241 11.51 -19.75 1.84
CA PRO A 241 12.54 -19.02 1.10
C PRO A 241 12.88 -17.73 1.85
N LEU A 242 14.12 -17.61 2.32
CA LEU A 242 14.63 -16.45 3.03
C LEU A 242 15.56 -15.69 2.08
N MET A 243 15.13 -14.48 1.70
CA MET A 243 15.86 -13.55 0.83
C MET A 243 16.92 -12.84 1.65
N THR A 244 18.09 -12.58 1.06
CA THR A 244 19.22 -11.92 1.75
C THR A 244 19.60 -10.63 1.04
N LEU A 245 19.79 -9.55 1.82
CA LEU A 245 20.26 -8.26 1.36
C LEU A 245 21.26 -7.69 2.37
N GLN A 246 22.43 -7.24 1.90
CA GLN A 246 23.36 -6.44 2.70
C GLN A 246 23.50 -5.07 2.06
N GLY A 247 23.41 -4.01 2.86
CA GLY A 247 23.54 -2.64 2.38
C GLY A 247 23.14 -1.60 3.42
N ASP A 248 23.30 -0.34 3.04
CA ASP A 248 22.87 0.79 3.84
C ASP A 248 21.35 0.94 3.77
N LEU A 249 20.70 0.64 4.88
CA LEU A 249 19.23 0.72 5.05
C LEU A 249 18.89 1.60 6.24
N PRO A 250 17.76 2.31 6.23
CA PRO A 250 17.22 2.93 7.42
C PRO A 250 16.94 1.86 8.48
N TYR A 251 17.69 1.86 9.56
CA TYR A 251 17.64 0.89 10.64
C TYR A 251 17.47 1.57 11.98
N ARG A 252 16.77 0.90 12.87
CA ARG A 252 16.61 1.25 14.27
C ARG A 252 16.49 0.00 15.13
N ALA A 253 16.97 0.09 16.36
CA ALA A 253 16.74 -0.94 17.36
C ALA A 253 16.52 -0.33 18.75
N ASP A 254 15.66 -0.97 19.53
CA ASP A 254 15.44 -0.66 20.94
C ASP A 254 15.36 -1.95 21.77
N ASP A 255 14.84 -1.89 23.00
CA ASP A 255 14.70 -3.02 23.91
C ASP A 255 13.59 -4.00 23.50
N ARG A 256 12.66 -3.61 22.62
CA ARG A 256 11.50 -4.41 22.21
C ARG A 256 11.60 -4.95 20.79
N SER A 257 12.23 -4.20 19.87
CA SER A 257 12.25 -4.54 18.44
C SER A 257 13.53 -4.10 17.73
N GLN A 258 13.78 -4.75 16.61
CA GLN A 258 14.58 -4.23 15.50
C GLN A 258 13.62 -3.81 14.41
N ALA A 259 13.88 -2.65 13.79
CA ALA A 259 13.12 -2.15 12.67
C ALA A 259 14.06 -1.84 11.50
N VAL A 260 13.65 -2.23 10.30
CA VAL A 260 14.31 -1.88 9.05
C VAL A 260 13.26 -1.34 8.08
N ASP A 261 13.58 -0.25 7.39
CA ASP A 261 12.71 0.38 6.42
C ASP A 261 13.22 0.07 5.01
N LEU A 262 12.41 -0.59 4.20
CA LEU A 262 12.74 -1.01 2.85
C LEU A 262 12.05 -0.07 1.86
N PRO A 263 12.77 0.89 1.25
CA PRO A 263 12.17 1.84 0.33
C PRO A 263 11.81 1.16 -0.99
N TYR A 264 10.73 1.65 -1.61
CA TYR A 264 10.32 1.32 -2.96
C TYR A 264 10.71 2.44 -3.93
N GLY A 265 11.06 2.07 -5.16
CA GLY A 265 11.27 2.96 -6.29
C GLY A 265 12.12 4.18 -5.97
N GLY A 266 11.52 5.36 -6.12
CA GLY A 266 12.09 6.67 -5.79
C GLY A 266 12.04 7.02 -4.30
N ARG A 267 11.79 6.07 -3.42
CA ARG A 267 11.78 6.20 -1.96
C ARG A 267 10.62 7.02 -1.36
N ALA A 268 9.60 7.37 -2.13
CA ALA A 268 8.40 7.98 -1.56
C ALA A 268 7.60 7.00 -0.70
N PHE A 269 7.64 5.71 -1.03
CA PHE A 269 7.00 4.64 -0.28
C PHE A 269 8.02 3.69 0.34
N SER A 270 7.64 3.02 1.43
CA SER A 270 8.47 1.98 2.05
C SER A 270 7.64 0.90 2.73
N MET A 271 8.28 -0.28 2.93
CA MET A 271 7.84 -1.28 3.89
C MET A 271 8.77 -1.25 5.11
N THR A 272 8.23 -0.89 6.25
CA THR A 272 8.92 -1.03 7.52
C THR A 272 8.64 -2.42 8.09
N VAL A 273 9.68 -3.21 8.33
CA VAL A 273 9.61 -4.50 9.04
C VAL A 273 9.98 -4.28 10.49
N LEU A 274 9.13 -4.79 11.41
CA LEU A 274 9.32 -4.72 12.87
C LEU A 274 9.50 -6.15 13.39
N LEU A 275 10.73 -6.50 13.77
CA LEU A 275 11.07 -7.81 14.30
C LEU A 275 11.17 -7.74 15.83
N PRO A 276 10.36 -8.52 16.60
CA PRO A 276 10.47 -8.57 18.05
C PRO A 276 11.84 -9.00 18.50
N ARG A 277 12.36 -8.43 19.61
CA ARG A 277 13.55 -8.91 20.32
C ARG A 277 13.29 -10.25 21.01
N ASP A 278 14.36 -10.94 21.36
CA ASP A 278 14.27 -12.16 22.14
C ASP A 278 13.49 -11.92 23.45
N GLY A 279 12.51 -12.78 23.70
CA GLY A 279 11.61 -12.65 24.86
C GLY A 279 10.44 -11.70 24.69
N VAL A 280 10.31 -11.02 23.54
CA VAL A 280 9.14 -10.23 23.16
C VAL A 280 8.36 -10.97 22.08
N SER A 281 7.08 -11.15 22.27
CA SER A 281 6.22 -11.75 21.23
C SER A 281 5.77 -10.70 20.21
N VAL A 282 5.32 -11.16 19.03
CA VAL A 282 4.69 -10.27 18.04
C VAL A 282 3.40 -9.64 18.59
N ASP A 283 2.66 -10.35 19.46
CA ASP A 283 1.46 -9.83 20.08
C ASP A 283 1.76 -8.76 21.16
N ASP A 284 2.92 -8.84 21.82
CA ASP A 284 3.43 -7.76 22.70
C ASP A 284 3.75 -6.49 21.88
N LEU A 285 4.30 -6.66 20.67
CA LEU A 285 4.52 -5.53 19.76
C LEU A 285 3.18 -4.92 19.33
N VAL A 286 2.21 -5.73 18.86
CA VAL A 286 0.87 -5.25 18.49
C VAL A 286 0.25 -4.46 19.64
N SER A 287 0.31 -4.99 20.86
CA SER A 287 -0.30 -4.36 22.04
C SER A 287 0.33 -3.01 22.39
N SER A 288 1.64 -2.87 22.13
CA SER A 288 2.42 -1.66 22.47
C SER A 288 2.48 -0.62 21.35
N LEU A 289 2.03 -0.97 20.14
CA LEU A 289 2.15 -0.11 18.96
C LEU A 289 0.90 0.77 18.85
N ASP A 290 1.08 2.07 18.91
CA ASP A 290 0.10 3.11 18.64
C ASP A 290 0.74 4.17 17.74
N ALA A 291 -0.01 5.23 17.42
CA ALA A 291 0.48 6.28 16.53
C ALA A 291 1.69 7.04 17.10
N GLU A 292 1.76 7.25 18.43
CA GLU A 292 2.88 7.93 19.09
C GLU A 292 4.13 7.04 19.02
N ARG A 293 4.00 5.78 19.40
CA ARG A 293 5.10 4.81 19.32
C ARG A 293 5.56 4.59 17.88
N TRP A 294 4.63 4.59 16.93
CA TRP A 294 4.96 4.50 15.51
C TRP A 294 5.76 5.72 15.04
N ALA A 295 5.35 6.95 15.42
CA ALA A 295 6.10 8.17 15.10
C ALA A 295 7.52 8.11 15.64
N GLU A 296 7.71 7.70 16.91
CA GLU A 296 9.05 7.49 17.49
C GLU A 296 9.88 6.47 16.68
N ILE A 297 9.26 5.41 16.16
CA ILE A 297 9.94 4.41 15.33
C ILE A 297 10.33 5.04 14.00
N ALA A 298 9.41 5.73 13.33
CA ALA A 298 9.61 6.33 12.02
C ALA A 298 10.67 7.44 12.03
N ASP A 299 10.70 8.26 13.07
CA ASP A 299 11.68 9.34 13.24
C ASP A 299 13.06 8.86 13.70
N GLY A 300 13.10 7.64 14.27
CA GLY A 300 14.34 7.07 14.84
C GLY A 300 15.21 6.30 13.86
N PHE A 301 14.88 6.24 12.58
CA PHE A 301 15.69 5.56 11.58
C PHE A 301 16.97 6.34 11.23
N HIS A 302 18.06 5.60 11.06
CA HIS A 302 19.30 6.13 10.48
C HIS A 302 19.87 5.15 9.47
N GLU A 303 20.47 5.66 8.41
CA GLU A 303 21.18 4.84 7.42
C GLU A 303 22.30 4.07 8.14
N THR A 304 22.23 2.74 8.04
CA THR A 304 23.15 1.82 8.71
C THR A 304 23.38 0.63 7.78
N GLU A 305 24.64 0.21 7.64
CA GLU A 305 24.92 -1.04 6.94
C GLU A 305 24.32 -2.20 7.75
N VAL A 306 23.39 -2.94 7.14
CA VAL A 306 22.61 -4.02 7.76
C VAL A 306 22.67 -5.26 6.89
N GLU A 307 22.78 -6.43 7.52
CA GLU A 307 22.51 -7.71 6.88
C GLU A 307 21.07 -8.12 7.20
N LEU A 308 20.20 -8.11 6.18
CA LEU A 308 18.77 -8.40 6.29
C LEU A 308 18.45 -9.75 5.68
N PHE A 309 17.72 -10.56 6.43
CA PHE A 309 17.09 -11.81 5.97
C PHE A 309 15.58 -11.65 6.10
N LEU A 310 14.85 -11.68 4.96
CA LEU A 310 13.40 -11.46 4.90
C LEU A 310 12.72 -12.65 4.20
N PRO A 311 11.71 -13.29 4.79
CA PRO A 311 11.01 -14.37 4.10
C PRO A 311 10.27 -13.83 2.88
N ARG A 312 10.33 -14.57 1.77
CA ARG A 312 9.41 -14.37 0.65
C ARG A 312 8.05 -14.93 1.06
N PHE A 313 6.98 -14.19 0.83
CA PHE A 313 5.62 -14.63 1.15
C PHE A 313 4.58 -13.96 0.28
N ARG A 314 3.45 -14.68 0.12
CA ARG A 314 2.26 -14.16 -0.57
C ARG A 314 1.04 -14.40 0.30
N MET A 315 0.21 -13.38 0.50
CA MET A 315 -0.95 -13.47 1.36
C MET A 315 -2.17 -12.79 0.73
N ALA A 316 -3.26 -13.54 0.60
CA ALA A 316 -4.60 -13.01 0.42
C ALA A 316 -5.30 -13.05 1.79
N TYR A 317 -5.92 -11.96 2.17
CA TYR A 317 -6.58 -11.83 3.47
C TYR A 317 -7.98 -11.23 3.31
N GLU A 318 -8.96 -11.85 3.96
CA GLU A 318 -10.33 -11.36 4.00
C GLU A 318 -10.82 -11.26 5.45
N ARG A 319 -11.51 -10.17 5.77
CA ARG A 319 -12.09 -9.95 7.08
C ARG A 319 -13.39 -9.14 7.00
N THR A 320 -14.38 -9.52 7.81
CA THR A 320 -15.52 -8.68 8.15
C THR A 320 -15.18 -7.89 9.40
N LEU A 321 -15.18 -6.56 9.30
CA LEU A 321 -14.71 -5.63 10.34
C LEU A 321 -15.79 -5.21 11.34
N ASN A 322 -17.03 -5.69 11.21
CA ASN A 322 -18.16 -5.24 12.05
C ASN A 322 -17.86 -5.29 13.55
N ASP A 323 -17.33 -6.41 14.03
CA ASP A 323 -17.05 -6.58 15.46
C ASP A 323 -15.86 -5.72 15.91
N ASP A 324 -14.86 -5.55 15.04
CA ASP A 324 -13.71 -4.69 15.31
C ASP A 324 -14.15 -3.23 15.41
N LEU A 325 -14.99 -2.76 14.48
CA LEU A 325 -15.52 -1.40 14.47
C LEU A 325 -16.46 -1.12 15.65
N LYS A 326 -17.29 -2.10 16.04
CA LYS A 326 -18.10 -2.01 17.26
C LYS A 326 -17.22 -1.89 18.50
N ALA A 327 -16.12 -2.64 18.58
CA ALA A 327 -15.16 -2.54 19.67
C ALA A 327 -14.47 -1.19 19.74
N LEU A 328 -14.33 -0.48 18.59
CA LEU A 328 -13.84 0.89 18.50
C LEU A 328 -14.92 1.96 18.77
N GLY A 329 -16.14 1.55 19.16
CA GLY A 329 -17.23 2.46 19.54
C GLY A 329 -18.29 2.70 18.47
N MET A 330 -18.11 2.24 17.23
CA MET A 330 -19.07 2.39 16.14
C MET A 330 -20.19 1.36 16.26
N THR A 331 -21.12 1.54 17.20
CA THR A 331 -22.19 0.55 17.49
C THR A 331 -23.49 0.83 16.76
N HIS A 332 -23.96 2.10 16.76
CA HIS A 332 -25.24 2.48 16.17
C HIS A 332 -25.33 2.18 14.68
N ALA A 333 -24.24 2.38 13.93
CA ALA A 333 -24.22 2.15 12.51
C ALA A 333 -24.61 0.71 12.08
N PHE A 334 -24.55 -0.27 13.01
CA PHE A 334 -24.76 -1.69 12.73
C PHE A 334 -26.09 -2.27 13.27
N ASP A 335 -26.94 -1.46 13.89
CA ASP A 335 -28.19 -1.93 14.47
C ASP A 335 -29.38 -0.99 14.16
N GLU A 336 -30.55 -1.25 14.80
CA GLU A 336 -31.78 -0.52 14.56
C GLU A 336 -31.75 0.97 14.98
N ARG A 337 -30.70 1.39 15.71
CA ARG A 337 -30.49 2.78 16.12
C ARG A 337 -29.78 3.61 15.06
N ALA A 338 -29.35 2.96 13.97
CA ALA A 338 -28.65 3.63 12.90
C ALA A 338 -29.49 4.75 12.28
N ASP A 339 -28.88 5.92 12.15
CA ASP A 339 -29.45 7.07 11.44
C ASP A 339 -28.67 7.34 10.16
N PHE A 340 -29.20 6.80 9.04
CA PHE A 340 -28.71 7.07 7.68
C PHE A 340 -29.70 7.92 6.89
N SER A 341 -30.39 8.85 7.57
CA SER A 341 -31.38 9.74 6.97
C SER A 341 -30.79 10.70 5.90
N ARG A 342 -29.48 10.87 5.87
CA ARG A 342 -28.78 11.66 4.85
C ARG A 342 -28.39 10.81 3.63
N LEU A 343 -28.47 9.48 3.72
CA LEU A 343 -28.30 8.56 2.60
C LEU A 343 -29.63 8.35 1.86
N SER A 344 -30.72 8.13 2.61
CA SER A 344 -32.06 7.88 2.06
C SER A 344 -33.16 8.38 2.98
N THR A 345 -34.30 8.76 2.40
CA THR A 345 -35.52 9.07 3.16
C THR A 345 -36.22 7.83 3.71
N ASN A 346 -35.85 6.63 3.24
CA ASN A 346 -36.34 5.38 3.82
C ASN A 346 -35.59 5.12 5.13
N GLY A 347 -36.35 5.02 6.23
CA GLY A 347 -35.78 4.66 7.53
C GLY A 347 -35.38 3.18 7.62
N GLY A 348 -34.78 2.79 8.76
CA GLY A 348 -34.43 1.40 9.06
C GLY A 348 -33.20 0.87 8.29
N LEU A 349 -32.30 1.76 7.87
CA LEU A 349 -31.03 1.38 7.26
C LEU A 349 -29.97 1.17 8.34
N SER A 350 -29.16 0.14 8.18
CA SER A 350 -27.94 -0.10 8.96
C SER A 350 -26.88 -0.75 8.08
N ILE A 351 -25.64 -0.68 8.53
CA ILE A 351 -24.52 -1.37 7.85
C ILE A 351 -24.64 -2.87 8.14
N SER A 352 -24.87 -3.69 7.13
CA SER A 352 -24.92 -5.15 7.27
C SER A 352 -23.52 -5.75 7.42
N ALA A 353 -22.57 -5.32 6.62
CA ALA A 353 -21.18 -5.78 6.68
C ALA A 353 -20.20 -4.73 6.12
N VAL A 354 -19.09 -4.55 6.82
CA VAL A 354 -17.89 -3.89 6.33
C VAL A 354 -16.87 -4.97 6.03
N LYS A 355 -16.69 -5.28 4.77
CA LYS A 355 -15.74 -6.31 4.32
C LYS A 355 -14.47 -5.68 3.78
N GLN A 356 -13.34 -6.23 4.16
CA GLN A 356 -12.06 -5.89 3.58
C GLN A 356 -11.41 -7.14 3.01
N LYS A 357 -10.96 -7.03 1.77
CA LYS A 357 -10.03 -7.96 1.16
C LYS A 357 -8.74 -7.22 0.83
N SER A 358 -7.62 -7.85 1.08
CA SER A 358 -6.30 -7.30 0.80
C SER A 358 -5.38 -8.41 0.29
N TRP A 359 -4.40 -8.02 -0.51
CA TRP A 359 -3.45 -8.93 -1.11
C TRP A 359 -2.05 -8.33 -1.10
N VAL A 360 -1.05 -9.16 -0.81
CA VAL A 360 0.36 -8.78 -0.82
C VAL A 360 1.22 -9.93 -1.34
N ASP A 361 2.21 -9.60 -2.16
CA ASP A 361 3.27 -10.52 -2.62
C ASP A 361 4.62 -9.84 -2.38
N VAL A 362 5.37 -10.34 -1.43
CA VAL A 362 6.71 -9.86 -1.08
C VAL A 362 7.72 -10.85 -1.62
N ASN A 363 8.55 -10.39 -2.54
CA ASN A 363 9.56 -11.19 -3.23
C ASN A 363 10.85 -10.38 -3.45
N GLU A 364 11.83 -10.95 -4.14
CA GLU A 364 13.16 -10.38 -4.31
C GLU A 364 13.17 -9.04 -5.05
N GLU A 365 12.20 -8.81 -5.92
CA GLU A 365 12.12 -7.62 -6.76
C GLU A 365 11.36 -6.48 -6.10
N GLY A 366 10.47 -6.80 -5.16
CA GLY A 366 9.60 -5.84 -4.52
C GLY A 366 8.34 -6.46 -3.95
N THR A 367 7.33 -5.62 -3.82
CA THR A 367 5.96 -6.06 -3.69
C THR A 367 5.37 -6.02 -5.10
N GLU A 368 5.34 -7.19 -5.74
CA GLU A 368 4.90 -7.45 -7.12
C GLU A 368 5.67 -6.73 -8.25
N ALA A 369 6.86 -7.20 -8.63
CA ALA A 369 7.63 -6.65 -9.77
C ALA A 369 8.56 -7.66 -10.49
N ALA A 370 9.03 -7.27 -11.66
CA ALA A 370 9.97 -8.00 -12.50
C ALA A 370 11.04 -7.06 -13.08
N ALA A 371 12.29 -7.13 -12.61
CA ALA A 371 13.58 -6.89 -13.31
C ALA A 371 14.75 -6.74 -12.31
N ALA A 372 15.92 -7.32 -12.64
CA ALA A 372 17.08 -7.42 -11.74
C ALA A 372 18.11 -6.29 -11.94
N THR A 373 18.69 -5.82 -10.82
CA THR A 373 19.89 -4.97 -10.80
C THR A 373 20.93 -5.59 -9.87
N VAL A 374 22.19 -5.76 -10.35
CA VAL A 374 23.29 -6.36 -9.61
C VAL A 374 24.06 -5.29 -8.85
N VAL A 375 24.31 -5.52 -7.55
CA VAL A 375 25.21 -4.71 -6.71
C VAL A 375 26.45 -5.53 -6.37
N GLU A 376 27.65 -4.98 -6.62
CA GLU A 376 28.93 -5.62 -6.36
C GLU A 376 29.43 -5.25 -4.95
N ILE A 377 29.77 -6.25 -4.12
CA ILE A 377 30.21 -6.05 -2.73
C ILE A 377 31.73 -6.23 -2.66
N ILE A 378 32.42 -5.30 -1.97
CA ILE A 378 33.85 -5.36 -1.68
C ILE A 378 34.06 -5.57 -0.18
N GLU A 379 34.83 -6.62 0.17
CA GLU A 379 35.17 -7.01 1.54
C GLU A 379 36.21 -6.06 2.17
N THR A 380 35.88 -5.40 3.28
CA THR A 380 36.85 -4.71 4.15
C THR A 380 36.56 -5.05 5.61
N SER A 381 37.60 -5.16 6.45
CA SER A 381 37.59 -5.66 7.84
C SER A 381 36.62 -4.89 8.76
N LEU A 382 35.78 -5.64 9.50
CA LEU A 382 34.44 -5.33 9.93
C LEU A 382 34.30 -4.65 11.31
N PRO A 383 33.49 -3.55 11.41
CA PRO A 383 32.58 -3.38 12.54
C PRO A 383 31.51 -4.48 12.46
N GLN A 384 31.01 -4.98 13.59
CA GLN A 384 29.86 -5.91 13.58
C GLN A 384 28.64 -5.16 13.07
N ILE A 385 28.24 -5.44 11.81
CA ILE A 385 27.03 -4.88 11.24
C ILE A 385 25.81 -5.52 11.91
N PRO A 386 24.71 -4.77 12.16
CA PRO A 386 23.47 -5.33 12.64
C PRO A 386 22.93 -6.42 11.69
N VAL A 387 22.53 -7.55 12.28
CA VAL A 387 21.84 -8.61 11.54
C VAL A 387 20.36 -8.57 11.92
N VAL A 388 19.51 -8.41 10.92
CA VAL A 388 18.04 -8.47 11.04
C VAL A 388 17.56 -9.74 10.36
N ARG A 389 17.41 -10.80 11.13
CA ARG A 389 16.97 -12.10 10.62
C ARG A 389 15.50 -12.32 10.94
N VAL A 390 14.64 -12.13 9.93
CA VAL A 390 13.18 -12.25 10.05
C VAL A 390 12.79 -13.73 9.89
N ASP A 391 13.16 -14.53 10.87
CA ASP A 391 12.95 -15.99 10.92
C ASP A 391 11.91 -16.39 11.99
N ARG A 392 11.13 -15.44 12.48
CA ARG A 392 10.08 -15.61 13.49
C ARG A 392 8.97 -14.57 13.28
N PRO A 393 7.82 -14.68 13.97
CA PRO A 393 6.70 -13.76 13.79
C PRO A 393 7.10 -12.29 13.87
N PHE A 394 6.58 -11.49 12.92
CA PHE A 394 6.92 -10.09 12.75
C PHE A 394 5.72 -9.25 12.31
N LEU A 395 5.85 -7.94 12.44
CA LEU A 395 4.94 -6.95 11.87
C LEU A 395 5.58 -6.28 10.65
N PHE A 396 4.74 -5.78 9.76
CA PHE A 396 5.18 -4.85 8.73
C PHE A 396 4.14 -3.77 8.47
N VAL A 397 4.60 -2.61 8.03
CA VAL A 397 3.79 -1.45 7.68
C VAL A 397 4.22 -0.96 6.31
N ILE A 398 3.28 -0.81 5.37
CA ILE A 398 3.54 -0.13 4.09
C ILE A 398 2.99 1.28 4.20
N ARG A 399 3.84 2.27 3.95
CA ARG A 399 3.50 3.68 4.12
C ARG A 399 4.04 4.55 2.99
N GLU A 400 3.42 5.69 2.79
CA GLU A 400 4.05 6.83 2.12
C GLU A 400 4.88 7.60 3.19
N ARG A 401 6.14 7.86 2.89
CA ARG A 401 7.13 8.29 3.87
C ARG A 401 7.08 9.78 4.21
N LEU A 402 6.72 10.61 3.24
CA LEU A 402 6.83 12.07 3.34
C LEU A 402 5.63 12.69 4.08
N SER A 403 4.44 12.11 3.90
CA SER A 403 3.25 12.48 4.70
C SER A 403 3.10 11.60 5.95
N GLY A 404 3.75 10.43 5.98
CA GLY A 404 3.58 9.43 7.01
C GLY A 404 2.30 8.59 6.89
N THR A 405 1.58 8.68 5.77
CA THR A 405 0.31 7.97 5.55
C THR A 405 0.52 6.45 5.51
N ILE A 406 -0.13 5.72 6.40
CA ILE A 406 -0.11 4.26 6.46
C ILE A 406 -1.14 3.69 5.48
N LEU A 407 -0.67 2.92 4.49
CA LEU A 407 -1.53 2.25 3.51
C LEU A 407 -1.96 0.87 4.01
N PHE A 408 -1.00 0.10 4.54
CA PHE A 408 -1.22 -1.27 4.99
C PHE A 408 -0.48 -1.56 6.29
N VAL A 409 -1.06 -2.48 7.07
CA VAL A 409 -0.42 -3.07 8.25
C VAL A 409 -0.59 -4.59 8.20
N GLY A 410 0.47 -5.33 8.53
CA GLY A 410 0.45 -6.78 8.53
C GLY A 410 1.13 -7.38 9.75
N LYS A 411 0.59 -8.51 10.21
CA LYS A 411 1.20 -9.42 11.19
C LYS A 411 1.37 -10.78 10.54
N ILE A 412 2.59 -11.27 10.50
CA ILE A 412 2.92 -12.59 9.96
C ILE A 412 3.37 -13.47 11.12
N VAL A 413 2.61 -14.53 11.39
CA VAL A 413 2.97 -15.56 12.37
C VAL A 413 3.50 -16.82 11.73
N ALA A 414 3.13 -17.04 10.45
CA ALA A 414 3.63 -18.08 9.57
C ALA A 414 3.57 -17.55 8.14
N PRO A 415 4.70 -17.38 7.42
CA PRO A 415 4.69 -16.88 6.06
C PRO A 415 3.91 -17.81 5.12
N PRO A 416 2.78 -17.37 4.53
CA PRO A 416 2.00 -18.22 3.64
C PRO A 416 2.52 -18.15 2.21
N GLY A 417 2.31 -19.23 1.43
CA GLY A 417 2.50 -19.24 -0.03
C GLY A 417 3.94 -19.01 -0.49
N ALA A 418 4.93 -19.34 0.33
CA ALA A 418 6.34 -19.19 0.00
C ALA A 418 6.82 -20.23 -1.03
#